data_7b023d25d2eb2cb4bb860e67a1247f8b
#
_entry.id   7b023d25d2eb2cb4bb860e67a1247f8b
#
_cell.length_a   1.000
_cell.length_b   1.000
_cell.length_c   1.000
_cell.angle_alpha   90.00
_cell.angle_beta   90.00
_cell.angle_gamma   90.00
#
_symmetry.space_group_name_H-M   'P 1'
#
loop_
_entity.id
_entity.type
_entity.pdbx_description
1 polymer ?
#
loop_
_entity_poly.entity_id
_entity_poly.type
_entity_poly.pdbx_seq_one_letter_code
_entity_poly.pdbx_strand_id
1 'polypeptide(L)'
;MPPQILKKGQRSLPALFVRSGTSNGLVLRASDLPSSTDEWADILPAAMGSPDPLHGRQLDGMGGGISSTSKICVLAPSKREDADVDFTFVQVGVRDGRLDLAGNCGNMSAVVGPVAWDWGFVSEGEKKKKGRIKTVVRDEEEYSEALVRIFNTNTSKIMHARFRVQGEPPVYCPAGQYSMDGVPGAQSRITLSFVDPAGAKTGRALPTGNAVDVLKLPDGSAVRASLVDVSNPGVFVAVDELGLGHVSPDTFHSAAVEADEMLKERLEMIRRAGAARMGLDPEVESVPKILLLFPRNLKSGHGGDEVDIRCLAMSMGQAHKAAPLTLSLCLGAAANIDGTVAAQIRRRRASGDEPSSSVVIGHPSGTVEIGATFKDGNIVSADLHRTARVMMKGEVYY
;
A
#
# COMPACT_ATOMS: atom_id res chain seq x y z
N MET A 1 12.78 25.18 -32.59
CA MET A 1 13.43 24.14 -31.79
C MET A 1 14.55 23.57 -32.63
N PRO A 2 15.78 23.39 -32.13
CA PRO A 2 16.81 22.69 -32.88
C PRO A 2 16.37 21.25 -33.12
N PRO A 3 16.69 20.63 -34.28
CA PRO A 3 16.30 19.27 -34.58
C PRO A 3 16.93 18.32 -33.56
N GLN A 4 16.11 17.49 -32.93
CA GLN A 4 16.60 16.42 -32.07
C GLN A 4 17.41 15.44 -32.93
N ILE A 5 18.68 15.26 -32.60
CA ILE A 5 19.53 14.24 -33.19
C ILE A 5 19.12 12.92 -32.52
N LEU A 6 18.04 12.31 -33.02
CA LEU A 6 17.69 10.95 -32.65
C LEU A 6 18.71 10.00 -33.29
N LYS A 7 19.37 9.18 -32.49
CA LYS A 7 20.16 8.05 -33.00
C LYS A 7 19.22 7.18 -33.86
N LYS A 8 19.62 6.84 -35.07
CA LYS A 8 18.85 5.99 -35.97
C LYS A 8 18.51 4.68 -35.26
N GLY A 9 17.20 4.46 -34.94
CA GLY A 9 16.72 3.23 -34.30
C GLY A 9 16.20 3.40 -32.86
N GLN A 10 16.30 4.55 -32.23
CA GLN A 10 15.74 4.79 -30.88
C GLN A 10 14.22 4.98 -30.99
N ARG A 11 13.47 4.20 -30.21
CA ARG A 11 12.00 4.31 -30.07
C ARG A 11 11.65 5.09 -28.82
N SER A 12 10.47 5.68 -28.79
CA SER A 12 9.95 6.40 -27.61
C SER A 12 8.49 6.10 -27.35
N LEU A 13 8.08 6.34 -26.11
CA LEU A 13 6.69 6.26 -25.65
C LEU A 13 6.33 7.55 -24.92
N PRO A 14 5.12 8.10 -25.14
CA PRO A 14 4.58 9.16 -24.30
C PRO A 14 4.45 8.68 -22.85
N ALA A 15 4.99 9.43 -21.91
CA ALA A 15 5.05 9.03 -20.50
C ALA A 15 4.85 10.20 -19.55
N LEU A 16 4.36 9.89 -18.35
CA LEU A 16 4.53 10.74 -17.18
C LEU A 16 5.58 10.10 -16.27
N PHE A 17 6.51 10.90 -15.76
CA PHE A 17 7.34 10.47 -14.63
C PHE A 17 6.74 11.05 -13.36
N VAL A 18 6.44 10.19 -12.39
CA VAL A 18 5.66 10.56 -11.22
C VAL A 18 6.36 10.13 -9.92
N ARG A 19 6.14 10.91 -8.86
CA ARG A 19 6.27 10.44 -7.49
C ARG A 19 4.87 10.10 -6.99
N SER A 20 4.70 8.94 -6.39
CA SER A 20 3.46 8.50 -5.76
C SER A 20 3.76 7.79 -4.43
N GLY A 21 3.32 8.36 -3.32
CA GLY A 21 3.82 7.97 -2.01
C GLY A 21 5.34 8.10 -1.95
N THR A 22 6.02 7.10 -1.42
CA THR A 22 7.49 7.00 -1.35
C THR A 22 8.09 6.26 -2.54
N SER A 23 7.39 6.19 -3.66
CA SER A 23 7.84 5.53 -4.90
C SER A 23 7.88 6.50 -6.06
N ASN A 24 8.75 6.23 -7.03
CA ASN A 24 8.80 6.91 -8.32
C ASN A 24 8.60 5.89 -9.45
N GLY A 25 8.07 6.35 -10.57
CA GLY A 25 7.93 5.49 -11.73
C GLY A 25 7.29 6.19 -12.92
N LEU A 26 7.13 5.44 -14.00
CA LEU A 26 6.47 5.87 -15.21
C LEU A 26 4.97 5.56 -15.15
N VAL A 27 4.16 6.42 -15.77
CA VAL A 27 2.76 6.14 -16.08
C VAL A 27 2.60 6.22 -17.59
N LEU A 28 2.13 5.11 -18.18
CA LEU A 28 1.96 4.90 -19.62
C LEU A 28 0.49 4.62 -19.93
N ARG A 29 0.06 4.95 -21.15
CA ARG A 29 -1.23 4.50 -21.68
C ARG A 29 -1.06 3.10 -22.26
N ALA A 30 -2.00 2.21 -22.02
CA ALA A 30 -2.00 0.89 -22.62
C ALA A 30 -2.11 0.95 -24.16
N SER A 31 -2.74 2.01 -24.71
CA SER A 31 -2.82 2.24 -26.15
C SER A 31 -1.48 2.50 -26.83
N ASP A 32 -0.47 2.91 -26.08
CA ASP A 32 0.86 3.24 -26.60
C ASP A 32 1.82 2.03 -26.51
N LEU A 33 1.34 0.91 -25.97
CA LEU A 33 2.06 -0.36 -25.82
C LEU A 33 1.47 -1.44 -26.71
N PRO A 34 2.24 -2.48 -27.08
CA PRO A 34 1.70 -3.68 -27.70
C PRO A 34 0.58 -4.30 -26.86
N SER A 35 -0.39 -4.93 -27.56
CA SER A 35 -1.54 -5.56 -26.88
C SER A 35 -1.17 -6.79 -26.04
N SER A 36 -0.09 -7.50 -26.44
CA SER A 36 0.46 -8.61 -25.67
C SER A 36 1.41 -8.11 -24.61
N THR A 37 1.18 -8.52 -23.35
CA THR A 37 2.09 -8.22 -22.24
C THR A 37 3.46 -8.88 -22.39
N ASP A 38 3.56 -9.96 -23.16
CA ASP A 38 4.84 -10.63 -23.44
C ASP A 38 5.79 -9.71 -24.22
N GLU A 39 5.25 -8.86 -25.11
CA GLU A 39 6.03 -7.88 -25.87
C GLU A 39 6.52 -6.70 -25.02
N TRP A 40 5.99 -6.53 -23.81
CA TRP A 40 6.45 -5.49 -22.88
C TRP A 40 7.85 -5.77 -22.34
N ALA A 41 8.29 -7.03 -22.37
CA ALA A 41 9.60 -7.44 -21.86
C ALA A 41 10.77 -6.80 -22.62
N ASP A 42 10.59 -6.37 -23.87
CA ASP A 42 11.61 -5.68 -24.66
C ASP A 42 11.58 -4.16 -24.49
N ILE A 43 10.46 -3.61 -23.97
CA ILE A 43 10.18 -2.17 -23.96
C ILE A 43 10.36 -1.59 -22.55
N LEU A 44 9.63 -2.15 -21.58
CA LEU A 44 9.54 -1.56 -20.26
C LEU A 44 10.84 -1.63 -19.45
N PRO A 45 11.62 -2.74 -19.51
CA PRO A 45 12.93 -2.78 -18.88
C PRO A 45 13.89 -1.77 -19.49
N ALA A 46 13.93 -1.64 -20.82
CA ALA A 46 14.80 -0.69 -21.50
C ALA A 46 14.48 0.76 -21.11
N ALA A 47 13.17 1.13 -21.05
CA ALA A 47 12.74 2.44 -20.59
C ALA A 47 13.17 2.74 -19.14
N MET A 48 13.35 1.72 -18.30
CA MET A 48 13.81 1.82 -16.92
C MET A 48 15.33 1.72 -16.77
N GLY A 49 16.09 1.40 -17.83
CA GLY A 49 17.54 1.16 -17.77
C GLY A 49 17.89 -0.23 -17.18
N SER A 50 17.03 -1.22 -17.44
CA SER A 50 17.27 -2.62 -17.07
C SER A 50 17.41 -3.50 -18.31
N PRO A 51 18.14 -4.62 -18.22
CA PRO A 51 18.87 -5.12 -17.06
C PRO A 51 20.16 -4.34 -16.77
N ASP A 52 20.48 -4.14 -15.50
CA ASP A 52 21.76 -3.62 -15.05
C ASP A 52 22.40 -4.58 -14.02
N PRO A 53 22.93 -5.73 -14.49
CA PRO A 53 23.43 -6.79 -13.61
C PRO A 53 24.70 -6.41 -12.86
N LEU A 54 25.52 -5.51 -13.41
CA LEU A 54 26.82 -5.13 -12.84
C LEU A 54 26.67 -4.05 -11.77
N HIS A 55 25.99 -2.96 -12.10
CA HIS A 55 25.94 -1.78 -11.24
C HIS A 55 24.65 -1.65 -10.44
N GLY A 56 23.52 -2.18 -10.97
CA GLY A 56 22.21 -2.09 -10.33
C GLY A 56 21.73 -0.66 -10.12
N ARG A 57 22.09 0.27 -11.02
CA ARG A 57 21.80 1.70 -10.90
C ARG A 57 20.75 2.20 -11.87
N GLN A 58 20.49 1.42 -12.94
CA GLN A 58 19.56 1.79 -14.03
C GLN A 58 19.91 3.15 -14.66
N LEU A 59 21.21 3.44 -14.81
CA LEU A 59 21.71 4.76 -15.22
C LEU A 59 21.28 5.14 -16.64
N ASP A 60 21.05 4.15 -17.52
CA ASP A 60 20.63 4.34 -18.92
C ASP A 60 19.12 4.31 -19.08
N GLY A 61 18.37 4.70 -18.07
CA GLY A 61 16.90 4.76 -18.09
C GLY A 61 16.31 5.60 -16.97
N MET A 62 14.99 5.47 -16.78
CA MET A 62 14.24 6.26 -15.79
C MET A 62 14.19 5.61 -14.39
N GLY A 63 14.76 4.44 -14.22
CA GLY A 63 14.86 3.77 -12.94
C GLY A 63 15.90 4.39 -12.03
N GLY A 64 15.79 4.14 -10.72
CA GLY A 64 16.73 4.67 -9.71
C GLY A 64 17.49 3.59 -8.95
N GLY A 65 17.62 2.38 -9.49
CA GLY A 65 18.46 1.31 -8.95
C GLY A 65 17.89 0.56 -7.73
N ILE A 66 16.67 0.88 -7.30
CA ILE A 66 15.98 0.18 -6.20
C ILE A 66 14.53 -0.08 -6.56
N SER A 67 13.90 -1.05 -5.90
CA SER A 67 12.53 -1.47 -6.21
C SER A 67 11.50 -0.36 -6.08
N SER A 68 11.69 0.61 -5.19
CA SER A 68 10.76 1.73 -5.00
C SER A 68 10.81 2.76 -6.14
N THR A 69 11.86 2.76 -6.94
CA THR A 69 12.08 3.68 -8.07
C THR A 69 12.20 2.97 -9.43
N SER A 70 11.79 1.70 -9.50
CA SER A 70 11.82 0.88 -10.72
C SER A 70 10.41 0.33 -11.02
N LYS A 71 9.44 1.24 -11.22
CA LYS A 71 8.01 0.93 -11.28
C LYS A 71 7.33 1.59 -12.47
N ILE A 72 6.33 0.89 -13.02
CA ILE A 72 5.52 1.41 -14.12
C ILE A 72 4.04 1.16 -13.80
N CYS A 73 3.19 2.13 -14.13
CA CYS A 73 1.74 2.02 -14.16
C CYS A 73 1.27 2.07 -15.60
N VAL A 74 0.56 1.05 -16.06
CA VAL A 74 -0.08 1.04 -17.37
C VAL A 74 -1.57 1.24 -17.18
N LEU A 75 -2.15 2.26 -17.81
CA LEU A 75 -3.54 2.67 -17.64
C LEU A 75 -4.33 2.58 -18.93
N ALA A 76 -5.56 2.08 -18.85
CA ALA A 76 -6.53 2.08 -19.94
C ALA A 76 -7.91 2.54 -19.42
N PRO A 77 -8.77 3.19 -20.26
CA PRO A 77 -10.17 3.36 -19.92
C PRO A 77 -10.81 2.00 -19.67
N SER A 78 -11.53 1.84 -18.56
CA SER A 78 -12.19 0.58 -18.25
C SER A 78 -13.45 0.39 -19.10
N LYS A 79 -13.72 -0.86 -19.50
CA LYS A 79 -14.99 -1.28 -20.11
C LYS A 79 -15.99 -1.81 -19.07
N ARG A 80 -15.59 -1.84 -17.80
CA ARG A 80 -16.40 -2.35 -16.69
C ARG A 80 -17.39 -1.27 -16.23
N GLU A 81 -18.55 -1.68 -15.76
CA GLU A 81 -19.54 -0.78 -15.17
C GLU A 81 -19.13 -0.27 -13.78
N ASP A 82 -18.32 -1.04 -13.05
CA ASP A 82 -17.87 -0.76 -11.70
C ASP A 82 -16.51 -0.05 -11.62
N ALA A 83 -15.85 0.21 -12.77
CA ALA A 83 -14.58 0.89 -12.84
C ALA A 83 -14.55 1.96 -13.96
N ASP A 84 -13.68 2.95 -13.82
CA ASP A 84 -13.44 4.01 -14.80
C ASP A 84 -12.11 3.81 -15.53
N VAL A 85 -11.16 3.16 -14.85
CA VAL A 85 -9.81 2.89 -15.36
C VAL A 85 -9.36 1.48 -14.98
N ASP A 86 -8.78 0.79 -15.94
CA ASP A 86 -8.01 -0.43 -15.72
C ASP A 86 -6.57 -0.05 -15.47
N PHE A 87 -6.01 -0.58 -14.39
CA PHE A 87 -4.67 -0.30 -13.92
C PHE A 87 -3.85 -1.58 -13.82
N THR A 88 -2.77 -1.67 -14.57
CA THR A 88 -1.77 -2.73 -14.46
C THR A 88 -0.51 -2.16 -13.84
N PHE A 89 -0.12 -2.71 -12.69
CA PHE A 89 1.13 -2.40 -12.05
C PHE A 89 2.25 -3.30 -12.58
N VAL A 90 3.40 -2.73 -12.88
CA VAL A 90 4.59 -3.46 -13.33
C VAL A 90 5.78 -3.09 -12.44
N GLN A 91 6.32 -4.07 -11.73
CA GLN A 91 7.62 -3.95 -11.09
C GLN A 91 8.69 -4.40 -12.08
N VAL A 92 9.69 -3.56 -12.34
CA VAL A 92 10.81 -3.91 -13.20
C VAL A 92 12.00 -4.34 -12.36
N GLY A 93 12.51 -5.53 -12.61
CA GLY A 93 13.71 -6.04 -11.96
C GLY A 93 14.94 -5.21 -12.35
N VAL A 94 15.65 -4.67 -11.36
CA VAL A 94 16.78 -3.76 -11.59
C VAL A 94 17.93 -4.49 -12.30
N ARG A 95 18.27 -5.69 -11.82
CA ARG A 95 19.44 -6.43 -12.31
C ARG A 95 19.16 -7.34 -13.49
N ASP A 96 17.97 -7.90 -13.56
CA ASP A 96 17.58 -8.92 -14.52
C ASP A 96 16.56 -8.44 -15.57
N GLY A 97 15.96 -7.25 -15.35
CA GLY A 97 14.94 -6.69 -16.24
C GLY A 97 13.61 -7.45 -16.23
N ARG A 98 13.42 -8.43 -15.34
CA ARG A 98 12.17 -9.18 -15.27
C ARG A 98 11.00 -8.30 -14.91
N LEU A 99 9.87 -8.51 -15.58
CA LEU A 99 8.61 -7.87 -15.27
C LEU A 99 7.84 -8.71 -14.27
N ASP A 100 7.56 -8.15 -13.08
CA ASP A 100 6.68 -8.77 -12.10
C ASP A 100 5.32 -8.07 -12.13
N LEU A 101 4.30 -8.84 -12.52
CA LEU A 101 2.91 -8.45 -12.63
C LEU A 101 2.04 -9.11 -11.55
N ALA A 102 2.62 -9.85 -10.60
CA ALA A 102 1.86 -10.65 -9.65
C ALA A 102 1.21 -9.83 -8.53
N GLY A 103 1.74 -8.64 -8.25
CA GLY A 103 1.33 -7.82 -7.11
C GLY A 103 0.74 -6.47 -7.47
N ASN A 104 0.40 -5.72 -6.42
CA ASN A 104 0.03 -4.31 -6.50
C ASN A 104 0.96 -3.48 -5.62
N CYS A 105 1.20 -2.23 -6.01
CA CYS A 105 1.92 -1.24 -5.22
C CYS A 105 0.96 -0.13 -4.77
N GLY A 106 0.57 -0.12 -3.49
CA GLY A 106 -0.33 0.89 -2.96
C GLY A 106 0.21 2.32 -3.06
N ASN A 107 1.53 2.51 -3.06
CA ASN A 107 2.10 3.82 -3.35
C ASN A 107 1.77 4.25 -4.79
N MET A 108 2.09 3.41 -5.78
CA MET A 108 1.84 3.76 -7.19
C MET A 108 0.36 3.82 -7.53
N SER A 109 -0.50 3.03 -6.85
CA SER A 109 -1.95 3.09 -7.04
C SER A 109 -2.55 4.48 -6.78
N ALA A 110 -1.94 5.28 -5.89
CA ALA A 110 -2.50 6.58 -5.52
C ALA A 110 -2.49 7.59 -6.68
N VAL A 111 -1.52 7.55 -7.60
CA VAL A 111 -1.46 8.47 -8.74
C VAL A 111 -2.45 8.09 -9.86
N VAL A 112 -2.94 6.85 -9.86
CA VAL A 112 -3.79 6.31 -10.95
C VAL A 112 -5.07 7.13 -11.14
N GLY A 113 -5.79 7.41 -10.04
CA GLY A 113 -7.01 8.22 -10.08
C GLY A 113 -6.78 9.62 -10.65
N PRO A 114 -5.85 10.42 -10.08
CA PRO A 114 -5.47 11.72 -10.62
C PRO A 114 -5.12 11.70 -12.11
N VAL A 115 -4.25 10.77 -12.54
CA VAL A 115 -3.82 10.70 -13.94
C VAL A 115 -4.98 10.29 -14.87
N ALA A 116 -5.79 9.29 -14.47
CA ALA A 116 -6.94 8.86 -15.26
C ALA A 116 -7.98 10.00 -15.43
N TRP A 117 -8.16 10.81 -14.38
CA TRP A 117 -9.01 11.99 -14.42
C TRP A 117 -8.51 13.05 -15.42
N ASP A 118 -7.23 13.42 -15.31
CA ASP A 118 -6.61 14.43 -16.16
C ASP A 118 -6.44 13.95 -17.62
N TRP A 119 -6.32 12.64 -17.84
CA TRP A 119 -6.30 12.06 -19.18
C TRP A 119 -7.68 11.91 -19.81
N GLY A 120 -8.76 12.22 -19.07
CA GLY A 120 -10.13 12.16 -19.58
C GLY A 120 -10.68 10.73 -19.69
N PHE A 121 -10.14 9.77 -18.94
CA PHE A 121 -10.67 8.40 -18.91
C PHE A 121 -12.05 8.34 -18.23
N VAL A 122 -12.32 9.27 -17.32
CA VAL A 122 -13.67 9.53 -16.83
C VAL A 122 -14.39 10.46 -17.79
N SER A 123 -15.43 9.98 -18.46
CA SER A 123 -16.17 10.81 -19.44
C SER A 123 -16.81 12.03 -18.79
N GLU A 124 -17.04 13.09 -19.56
CA GLU A 124 -17.68 14.32 -19.06
C GLU A 124 -19.10 14.06 -18.50
N GLY A 125 -19.82 13.08 -19.07
CA GLY A 125 -21.11 12.65 -18.54
C GLY A 125 -20.99 11.99 -17.16
N GLU A 126 -19.95 11.17 -16.96
CA GLU A 126 -19.66 10.55 -15.67
C GLU A 126 -19.20 11.57 -14.62
N LYS A 127 -18.37 12.56 -15.01
CA LYS A 127 -17.92 13.62 -14.09
C LYS A 127 -19.07 14.42 -13.51
N LYS A 128 -20.17 14.60 -14.28
CA LYS A 128 -21.38 15.32 -13.85
C LYS A 128 -22.32 14.48 -12.98
N LYS A 129 -22.13 13.17 -12.85
CA LYS A 129 -22.96 12.34 -11.98
C LYS A 129 -22.83 12.74 -10.52
N LYS A 130 -23.96 12.68 -9.79
CA LYS A 130 -24.00 12.95 -8.35
C LYS A 130 -22.96 12.10 -7.59
N GLY A 131 -22.11 12.75 -6.81
CA GLY A 131 -21.10 12.10 -5.97
C GLY A 131 -19.75 11.85 -6.66
N ARG A 132 -19.59 12.20 -7.95
CA ARG A 132 -18.29 12.16 -8.65
C ARG A 132 -17.39 13.29 -8.18
N ILE A 133 -17.95 14.47 -8.01
CA ILE A 133 -17.27 15.58 -7.35
C ILE A 133 -18.08 15.91 -6.09
N LYS A 134 -17.40 16.11 -4.98
CA LYS A 134 -17.98 16.53 -3.71
C LYS A 134 -17.17 17.68 -3.15
N THR A 135 -17.87 18.68 -2.62
CA THR A 135 -17.26 19.67 -1.75
C THR A 135 -17.03 19.04 -0.38
N VAL A 136 -15.85 19.18 0.14
CA VAL A 136 -15.44 18.69 1.45
C VAL A 136 -14.76 19.81 2.24
N VAL A 137 -14.94 19.82 3.55
CA VAL A 137 -14.19 20.68 4.47
C VAL A 137 -13.22 19.80 5.23
N ARG A 138 -11.93 20.12 5.15
CA ARG A 138 -10.88 19.39 5.84
C ARG A 138 -9.73 20.33 6.18
N ASP A 139 -9.18 20.21 7.35
CA ASP A 139 -8.10 21.07 7.84
C ASP A 139 -8.45 22.57 7.69
N GLU A 140 -9.72 22.94 8.01
CA GLU A 140 -10.30 24.29 7.89
C GLU A 140 -10.37 24.85 6.45
N GLU A 141 -10.08 24.04 5.43
CA GLU A 141 -10.16 24.42 4.02
C GLU A 141 -11.32 23.70 3.32
N GLU A 142 -12.15 24.47 2.59
CA GLU A 142 -13.17 23.92 1.70
C GLU A 142 -12.61 23.74 0.30
N TYR A 143 -12.75 22.52 -0.26
CA TYR A 143 -12.30 22.22 -1.61
C TYR A 143 -13.13 21.10 -2.25
N SER A 144 -12.96 20.90 -3.56
CA SER A 144 -13.62 19.84 -4.30
C SER A 144 -12.76 18.59 -4.38
N GLU A 145 -13.35 17.43 -4.10
CA GLU A 145 -12.74 16.10 -4.32
C GLU A 145 -13.44 15.37 -5.45
N ALA A 146 -12.65 14.84 -6.39
CA ALA A 146 -13.13 13.92 -7.42
C ALA A 146 -12.99 12.47 -6.97
N LEU A 147 -13.85 11.59 -7.52
CA LEU A 147 -13.81 10.14 -7.34
C LEU A 147 -13.49 9.46 -8.66
N VAL A 148 -12.49 8.57 -8.66
CA VAL A 148 -12.20 7.63 -9.75
C VAL A 148 -12.24 6.20 -9.21
N ARG A 149 -12.95 5.32 -9.91
CA ARG A 149 -13.02 3.89 -9.62
C ARG A 149 -11.95 3.17 -10.45
N ILE A 150 -11.10 2.41 -9.81
CA ILE A 150 -9.91 1.78 -10.40
C ILE A 150 -10.10 0.26 -10.30
N PHE A 151 -10.01 -0.43 -11.43
CA PHE A 151 -9.86 -1.88 -11.44
C PHE A 151 -8.37 -2.23 -11.55
N ASN A 152 -7.83 -2.88 -10.54
CA ASN A 152 -6.47 -3.38 -10.58
C ASN A 152 -6.45 -4.75 -11.27
N THR A 153 -5.81 -4.83 -12.43
CA THR A 153 -5.78 -6.04 -13.25
C THR A 153 -4.91 -7.15 -12.66
N ASN A 154 -3.88 -6.77 -11.87
CA ASN A 154 -3.00 -7.75 -11.23
C ASN A 154 -3.71 -8.54 -10.13
N THR A 155 -4.61 -7.90 -9.38
CA THR A 155 -5.28 -8.47 -8.21
C THR A 155 -6.76 -8.73 -8.41
N SER A 156 -7.32 -8.27 -9.54
CA SER A 156 -8.76 -8.30 -9.85
C SER A 156 -9.61 -7.62 -8.77
N LYS A 157 -9.09 -6.54 -8.15
CA LYS A 157 -9.76 -5.80 -7.08
C LYS A 157 -10.12 -4.38 -7.53
N ILE A 158 -11.24 -3.89 -6.98
CA ILE A 158 -11.68 -2.50 -7.15
C ILE A 158 -11.09 -1.63 -6.03
N MET A 159 -10.60 -0.47 -6.42
CA MET A 159 -10.17 0.59 -5.52
C MET A 159 -10.86 1.90 -5.92
N HIS A 160 -11.17 2.74 -4.95
CA HIS A 160 -11.67 4.09 -5.17
C HIS A 160 -10.59 5.10 -4.80
N ALA A 161 -10.26 6.00 -5.71
CA ALA A 161 -9.36 7.12 -5.44
C ALA A 161 -10.18 8.41 -5.30
N ARG A 162 -10.05 9.10 -4.16
CA ARG A 162 -10.56 10.44 -3.93
C ARG A 162 -9.40 11.40 -3.79
N PHE A 163 -9.46 12.52 -4.50
CA PHE A 163 -8.38 13.51 -4.53
C PHE A 163 -8.90 14.88 -4.88
N ARG A 164 -8.16 15.91 -4.45
CA ARG A 164 -8.49 17.31 -4.69
C ARG A 164 -8.45 17.66 -6.17
N VAL A 165 -9.45 18.40 -6.64
CA VAL A 165 -9.52 18.98 -7.99
C VAL A 165 -9.79 20.48 -7.90
N GLN A 166 -9.35 21.22 -8.91
CA GLN A 166 -9.57 22.67 -9.04
C GLN A 166 -9.66 23.10 -10.49
N GLY A 167 -10.21 24.31 -10.71
CA GLY A 167 -10.31 24.91 -12.04
C GLY A 167 -11.57 24.52 -12.81
N GLU A 168 -11.69 25.08 -14.02
CA GLU A 168 -12.79 24.82 -14.96
C GLU A 168 -12.19 24.63 -16.37
N PRO A 169 -12.16 23.39 -16.90
CA PRO A 169 -12.63 22.16 -16.26
C PRO A 169 -11.76 21.73 -15.07
N PRO A 170 -12.32 20.95 -14.12
CA PRO A 170 -11.60 20.53 -12.92
C PRO A 170 -10.47 19.55 -13.26
N VAL A 171 -9.25 19.86 -12.80
CA VAL A 171 -8.04 19.03 -12.93
C VAL A 171 -7.45 18.69 -11.55
N TYR A 172 -6.62 17.68 -11.47
CA TYR A 172 -5.96 17.30 -10.22
C TYR A 172 -5.13 18.47 -9.63
N CYS A 173 -5.34 18.74 -8.34
CA CYS A 173 -4.59 19.74 -7.60
C CYS A 173 -3.66 19.06 -6.58
N PRO A 174 -2.33 19.08 -6.79
CA PRO A 174 -1.39 18.49 -5.83
C PRO A 174 -1.13 19.37 -4.60
N ALA A 175 -1.56 20.63 -4.59
CA ALA A 175 -1.38 21.53 -3.46
C ALA A 175 -2.31 21.18 -2.29
N GLY A 176 -1.79 21.16 -1.06
CA GLY A 176 -2.52 20.83 0.16
C GLY A 176 -1.62 20.74 1.37
N GLN A 177 -2.20 20.39 2.53
CA GLN A 177 -1.50 20.43 3.83
C GLN A 177 -1.16 19.04 4.38
N TYR A 178 -1.44 17.95 3.64
CA TYR A 178 -1.17 16.60 4.12
C TYR A 178 0.29 16.24 3.96
N SER A 179 0.94 15.91 5.09
CA SER A 179 2.31 15.40 5.16
C SER A 179 2.31 13.88 5.35
N MET A 180 3.31 13.22 4.80
CA MET A 180 3.52 11.79 5.02
C MET A 180 5.01 11.49 5.19
N ASP A 181 5.34 10.52 6.02
CA ASP A 181 6.71 10.11 6.27
C ASP A 181 7.42 9.64 4.98
N GLY A 182 8.68 10.01 4.85
CA GLY A 182 9.52 9.69 3.68
C GLY A 182 9.27 10.58 2.46
N VAL A 183 8.40 11.61 2.56
CA VAL A 183 8.15 12.59 1.50
C VAL A 183 8.29 14.00 2.07
N PRO A 184 9.19 14.85 1.54
CA PRO A 184 9.36 16.20 2.04
C PRO A 184 8.17 17.09 1.71
N GLY A 185 7.79 17.95 2.67
CA GLY A 185 6.73 18.94 2.55
C GLY A 185 5.31 18.36 2.64
N ALA A 186 4.33 19.20 2.36
CA ALA A 186 2.92 18.86 2.38
C ALA A 186 2.29 18.99 0.98
N GLN A 187 1.29 18.15 0.69
CA GLN A 187 0.57 18.13 -0.57
C GLN A 187 -0.90 17.76 -0.33
N SER A 188 -1.72 17.74 -1.39
CA SER A 188 -3.09 17.29 -1.25
C SER A 188 -3.16 15.80 -0.93
N ARG A 189 -4.06 15.46 0.00
CA ARG A 189 -4.34 14.06 0.35
C ARG A 189 -5.04 13.35 -0.79
N ILE A 190 -4.56 12.18 -1.12
CA ILE A 190 -5.25 11.20 -1.95
C ILE A 190 -5.69 10.06 -1.04
N THR A 191 -6.99 9.83 -0.95
CA THR A 191 -7.55 8.69 -0.21
C THR A 191 -7.79 7.56 -1.19
N LEU A 192 -7.11 6.44 -0.98
CA LEU A 192 -7.27 5.22 -1.76
C LEU A 192 -8.04 4.21 -0.91
N SER A 193 -9.29 3.93 -1.27
CA SER A 193 -10.18 3.00 -0.57
C SER A 193 -10.18 1.65 -1.28
N PHE A 194 -9.76 0.61 -0.58
CA PHE A 194 -9.87 -0.79 -1.05
C PHE A 194 -11.27 -1.28 -0.72
N VAL A 195 -12.06 -1.54 -1.75
CA VAL A 195 -13.47 -1.93 -1.61
C VAL A 195 -13.58 -3.43 -1.31
N ASP A 196 -14.48 -3.79 -0.40
CA ASP A 196 -14.72 -5.17 0.06
C ASP A 196 -13.41 -5.93 0.35
N PRO A 197 -12.55 -5.37 1.24
CA PRO A 197 -11.22 -5.91 1.46
C PRO A 197 -11.21 -7.15 2.34
N ALA A 198 -12.34 -7.53 2.95
CA ALA A 198 -12.47 -8.65 3.86
C ALA A 198 -12.33 -10.00 3.12
N GLY A 199 -11.67 -10.96 3.78
CA GLY A 199 -11.58 -12.33 3.28
C GLY A 199 -10.79 -12.49 1.99
N ALA A 200 -9.73 -11.71 1.79
CA ALA A 200 -8.94 -11.71 0.55
C ALA A 200 -8.41 -13.09 0.14
N LYS A 201 -8.16 -13.99 1.11
CA LYS A 201 -7.68 -15.36 0.90
C LYS A 201 -8.57 -16.41 1.58
N THR A 202 -9.27 -16.05 2.66
CA THR A 202 -10.02 -17.00 3.49
C THR A 202 -11.54 -16.82 3.37
N GLY A 203 -12.00 -15.79 2.68
CA GLY A 203 -13.42 -15.48 2.49
C GLY A 203 -14.08 -14.75 3.65
N ARG A 204 -13.37 -14.49 4.77
CA ARG A 204 -13.90 -13.79 5.95
C ARG A 204 -12.86 -12.92 6.59
N ALA A 205 -13.27 -11.76 7.15
CA ALA A 205 -12.38 -10.88 7.91
C ALA A 205 -11.78 -11.58 9.14
N LEU A 206 -12.58 -12.39 9.85
CA LEU A 206 -12.16 -13.28 10.93
C LEU A 206 -12.30 -14.73 10.44
N PRO A 207 -11.25 -15.36 9.92
CA PRO A 207 -11.32 -16.70 9.31
C PRO A 207 -11.83 -17.78 10.27
N THR A 208 -11.49 -17.67 11.56
CA THR A 208 -11.93 -18.61 12.62
C THR A 208 -13.26 -18.23 13.25
N GLY A 209 -13.76 -17.01 13.00
CA GLY A 209 -14.90 -16.41 13.69
C GLY A 209 -14.54 -15.81 15.07
N ASN A 210 -13.31 -16.01 15.56
CA ASN A 210 -12.87 -15.51 16.86
C ASN A 210 -12.06 -14.22 16.69
N ALA A 211 -12.21 -13.30 17.63
CA ALA A 211 -11.35 -12.11 17.70
C ALA A 211 -9.92 -12.45 18.17
N VAL A 212 -9.78 -13.49 19.02
CA VAL A 212 -8.49 -14.03 19.48
C VAL A 212 -8.56 -15.55 19.47
N ASP A 213 -7.55 -16.20 18.92
CA ASP A 213 -7.30 -17.62 18.97
C ASP A 213 -6.11 -17.94 19.87
N VAL A 214 -6.09 -19.17 20.42
CA VAL A 214 -4.93 -19.75 21.11
C VAL A 214 -4.25 -20.70 20.14
N LEU A 215 -3.05 -20.34 19.70
CA LEU A 215 -2.23 -21.13 18.80
C LEU A 215 -1.34 -22.07 19.62
N LYS A 216 -1.48 -23.38 19.42
CA LYS A 216 -0.61 -24.39 20.00
C LYS A 216 0.61 -24.55 19.10
N LEU A 217 1.80 -24.44 19.66
CA LEU A 217 3.07 -24.57 18.94
C LEU A 217 3.67 -25.98 19.05
N PRO A 218 4.56 -26.39 18.14
CA PRO A 218 5.20 -27.70 18.16
C PRO A 218 6.02 -28.00 19.43
N ASP A 219 6.53 -26.95 20.09
CA ASP A 219 7.28 -27.04 21.35
C ASP A 219 6.39 -27.25 22.59
N GLY A 220 5.08 -27.39 22.40
CA GLY A 220 4.08 -27.53 23.47
C GLY A 220 3.62 -26.22 24.10
N SER A 221 4.21 -25.09 23.74
CA SER A 221 3.76 -23.77 24.20
C SER A 221 2.49 -23.33 23.48
N ALA A 222 1.85 -22.27 24.01
CA ALA A 222 0.68 -21.67 23.39
C ALA A 222 0.82 -20.15 23.37
N VAL A 223 0.29 -19.52 22.30
CA VAL A 223 0.36 -18.06 22.09
C VAL A 223 -1.03 -17.56 21.68
N ARG A 224 -1.46 -16.46 22.29
CA ARG A 224 -2.70 -15.79 21.89
C ARG A 224 -2.42 -14.87 20.69
N ALA A 225 -3.24 -14.98 19.66
CA ALA A 225 -3.11 -14.18 18.44
C ALA A 225 -4.47 -13.83 17.87
N SER A 226 -4.57 -12.72 17.16
CA SER A 226 -5.69 -12.43 16.27
C SER A 226 -5.33 -12.82 14.86
N LEU A 227 -6.22 -13.57 14.23
CA LEU A 227 -6.13 -14.02 12.85
C LEU A 227 -7.12 -13.22 12.01
N VAL A 228 -6.63 -12.29 11.19
CA VAL A 228 -7.48 -11.37 10.43
C VAL A 228 -7.09 -11.40 8.97
N ASP A 229 -8.08 -11.42 8.08
CA ASP A 229 -7.89 -11.38 6.63
C ASP A 229 -8.64 -10.19 6.02
N VAL A 230 -7.93 -9.07 5.91
CA VAL A 230 -8.40 -7.84 5.27
C VAL A 230 -7.31 -7.33 4.33
N SER A 231 -7.56 -7.30 3.04
CA SER A 231 -6.58 -7.02 1.98
C SER A 231 -5.42 -8.03 1.88
N ASN A 232 -4.97 -8.57 3.00
CA ASN A 232 -3.97 -9.64 3.10
C ASN A 232 -4.04 -10.27 4.49
N PRO A 233 -3.99 -11.59 4.61
CA PRO A 233 -4.04 -12.25 5.91
C PRO A 233 -2.87 -11.88 6.82
N GLY A 234 -3.17 -11.61 8.08
CA GLY A 234 -2.21 -11.29 9.14
C GLY A 234 -2.42 -12.10 10.41
N VAL A 235 -1.32 -12.46 11.05
CA VAL A 235 -1.25 -13.01 12.41
C VAL A 235 -0.74 -11.91 13.34
N PHE A 236 -1.56 -11.45 14.25
CA PHE A 236 -1.27 -10.33 15.16
C PHE A 236 -1.01 -10.83 16.57
N VAL A 237 0.19 -10.60 17.07
CA VAL A 237 0.67 -11.09 18.38
C VAL A 237 1.16 -9.92 19.21
N ALA A 238 0.70 -9.81 20.46
CA ALA A 238 1.27 -8.87 21.41
C ALA A 238 2.68 -9.31 21.83
N VAL A 239 3.62 -8.39 21.95
CA VAL A 239 5.00 -8.70 22.39
C VAL A 239 5.03 -9.33 23.78
N ASP A 240 4.06 -9.05 24.63
CA ASP A 240 3.91 -9.64 25.98
C ASP A 240 3.72 -11.17 25.91
N GLU A 241 3.04 -11.68 24.89
CA GLU A 241 2.84 -13.13 24.65
C GLU A 241 4.16 -13.87 24.38
N LEU A 242 5.20 -13.13 24.01
CA LEU A 242 6.55 -13.67 23.76
C LEU A 242 7.51 -13.42 24.92
N GLY A 243 7.02 -12.82 26.02
CA GLY A 243 7.87 -12.40 27.16
C GLY A 243 8.71 -11.17 26.86
N LEU A 244 8.40 -10.43 25.78
CA LEU A 244 9.13 -9.25 25.31
C LEU A 244 8.47 -7.92 25.72
N GLY A 245 7.50 -7.95 26.62
CA GLY A 245 6.75 -6.75 27.03
C GLY A 245 7.58 -5.66 27.71
N HIS A 246 8.81 -5.99 28.14
CA HIS A 246 9.77 -5.02 28.70
C HIS A 246 10.66 -4.37 27.63
N VAL A 247 10.61 -4.84 26.38
CA VAL A 247 11.49 -4.35 25.29
C VAL A 247 10.91 -3.10 24.67
N SER A 248 11.71 -2.02 24.62
CA SER A 248 11.28 -0.77 23.98
C SER A 248 11.18 -0.95 22.44
N PRO A 249 10.14 -0.42 21.80
CA PRO A 249 10.05 -0.39 20.35
C PRO A 249 11.25 0.30 19.68
N ASP A 250 11.91 1.23 20.36
CA ASP A 250 13.08 1.95 19.83
C ASP A 250 14.33 1.08 19.78
N THR A 251 14.43 0.10 20.68
CA THR A 251 15.55 -0.87 20.72
C THR A 251 15.22 -2.15 19.95
N PHE A 252 13.93 -2.44 19.77
CA PHE A 252 13.45 -3.62 19.06
C PHE A 252 13.14 -3.27 17.60
N HIS A 253 14.19 -2.96 16.86
CA HIS A 253 14.11 -2.66 15.42
C HIS A 253 14.39 -3.90 14.57
N SER A 254 14.14 -3.80 13.26
CA SER A 254 14.29 -4.93 12.34
C SER A 254 15.64 -5.64 12.42
N ALA A 255 16.74 -4.90 12.60
CA ALA A 255 18.08 -5.50 12.71
C ALA A 255 18.28 -6.31 13.99
N ALA A 256 17.63 -5.94 15.11
CA ALA A 256 17.71 -6.71 16.35
C ALA A 256 16.97 -8.05 16.20
N VAL A 257 15.82 -8.07 15.53
CA VAL A 257 15.08 -9.31 15.22
C VAL A 257 15.84 -10.18 14.23
N GLU A 258 16.49 -9.58 13.21
CA GLU A 258 17.30 -10.32 12.25
C GLU A 258 18.51 -11.02 12.90
N ALA A 259 19.04 -10.45 13.97
CA ALA A 259 20.17 -11.02 14.72
C ALA A 259 19.75 -12.13 15.71
N ASP A 260 18.46 -12.29 15.99
CA ASP A 260 17.91 -13.27 16.95
C ASP A 260 17.25 -14.44 16.23
N GLU A 261 18.03 -15.45 15.89
CA GLU A 261 17.55 -16.64 15.18
C GLU A 261 16.49 -17.41 15.98
N MET A 262 16.60 -17.49 17.31
CA MET A 262 15.61 -18.19 18.15
C MET A 262 14.25 -17.48 18.10
N LEU A 263 14.26 -16.16 18.13
CA LEU A 263 13.03 -15.37 17.99
C LEU A 263 12.43 -15.54 16.59
N LYS A 264 13.24 -15.51 15.54
CA LYS A 264 12.77 -15.71 14.15
C LYS A 264 12.13 -17.08 13.98
N GLU A 265 12.75 -18.14 14.47
CA GLU A 265 12.20 -19.50 14.45
C GLU A 265 10.86 -19.57 15.22
N ARG A 266 10.78 -18.92 16.39
CA ARG A 266 9.54 -18.88 17.17
C ARG A 266 8.43 -18.12 16.42
N LEU A 267 8.75 -16.99 15.80
CA LEU A 267 7.80 -16.22 15.01
C LEU A 267 7.29 -17.01 13.79
N GLU A 268 8.17 -17.78 13.15
CA GLU A 268 7.77 -18.65 12.04
C GLU A 268 6.87 -19.79 12.50
N MET A 269 7.15 -20.43 13.66
CA MET A 269 6.25 -21.43 14.25
C MET A 269 4.84 -20.83 14.50
N ILE A 270 4.77 -19.61 15.01
CA ILE A 270 3.49 -18.92 15.26
C ILE A 270 2.79 -18.61 13.94
N ARG A 271 3.51 -18.09 12.92
CA ARG A 271 2.96 -17.83 11.60
C ARG A 271 2.35 -19.06 10.98
N ARG A 272 3.07 -20.19 11.00
CA ARG A 272 2.63 -21.49 10.47
C ARG A 272 1.40 -22.04 11.21
N ALA A 273 1.39 -21.95 12.53
CA ALA A 273 0.22 -22.33 13.34
C ALA A 273 -1.00 -21.44 13.02
N GLY A 274 -0.77 -20.12 12.83
CA GLY A 274 -1.78 -19.19 12.38
C GLY A 274 -2.29 -19.51 10.98
N ALA A 275 -1.42 -19.80 10.02
CA ALA A 275 -1.78 -20.22 8.66
C ALA A 275 -2.70 -21.44 8.67
N ALA A 276 -2.28 -22.51 9.35
CA ALA A 276 -3.09 -23.73 9.49
C ALA A 276 -4.45 -23.45 10.11
N ARG A 277 -4.50 -22.60 11.15
CA ARG A 277 -5.75 -22.23 11.83
C ARG A 277 -6.69 -21.39 10.96
N MET A 278 -6.14 -20.61 10.03
CA MET A 278 -6.88 -19.84 9.01
C MET A 278 -7.32 -20.70 7.82
N GLY A 279 -6.91 -21.97 7.73
CA GLY A 279 -7.17 -22.83 6.57
C GLY A 279 -6.25 -22.53 5.37
N LEU A 280 -5.10 -21.89 5.62
CA LEU A 280 -4.09 -21.58 4.62
C LEU A 280 -2.94 -22.61 4.71
N ASP A 281 -2.17 -22.75 3.62
CA ASP A 281 -0.99 -23.62 3.59
C ASP A 281 0.13 -23.01 4.44
N PRO A 282 0.59 -23.70 5.52
CA PRO A 282 1.66 -23.23 6.38
C PRO A 282 3.03 -23.12 5.68
N GLU A 283 3.24 -23.85 4.58
CA GLU A 283 4.49 -23.83 3.84
C GLU A 283 4.64 -22.60 2.95
N VAL A 284 3.54 -21.87 2.68
CA VAL A 284 3.57 -20.63 1.93
C VAL A 284 4.04 -19.49 2.82
N GLU A 285 5.29 -19.06 2.68
CA GLU A 285 5.92 -18.04 3.52
C GLU A 285 5.39 -16.62 3.30
N SER A 286 4.87 -16.35 2.12
CA SER A 286 4.40 -15.00 1.76
C SER A 286 3.07 -14.63 2.44
N VAL A 287 2.26 -15.65 2.86
CA VAL A 287 0.90 -15.48 3.40
C VAL A 287 0.55 -16.61 4.39
N PRO A 288 0.02 -16.31 5.59
CA PRO A 288 -0.12 -14.98 6.20
C PRO A 288 1.22 -14.39 6.61
N LYS A 289 1.24 -13.07 6.81
CA LYS A 289 2.37 -12.42 7.48
C LYS A 289 2.11 -12.31 8.97
N ILE A 290 3.18 -12.21 9.77
CA ILE A 290 3.06 -12.02 11.22
C ILE A 290 3.49 -10.61 11.62
N LEU A 291 2.72 -9.98 12.53
CA LEU A 291 3.05 -8.70 13.14
C LEU A 291 3.16 -8.85 14.65
N LEU A 292 4.25 -8.33 15.18
CA LEU A 292 4.40 -8.04 16.59
C LEU A 292 3.79 -6.69 16.88
N LEU A 293 2.93 -6.63 17.89
CA LEU A 293 2.23 -5.42 18.31
C LEU A 293 2.76 -4.97 19.68
N PHE A 294 3.10 -3.69 19.75
CA PHE A 294 3.65 -3.07 20.96
C PHE A 294 2.61 -2.17 21.62
N PRO A 295 2.46 -2.25 22.96
CA PRO A 295 1.61 -1.32 23.68
C PRO A 295 2.15 0.11 23.58
N ARG A 296 1.24 1.07 23.56
CA ARG A 296 1.56 2.50 23.43
C ARG A 296 2.44 3.07 24.56
N ASN A 297 2.42 2.47 25.74
CA ASN A 297 3.06 2.99 26.95
C ASN A 297 4.59 2.94 26.95
N LEU A 298 5.19 2.36 25.91
CA LEU A 298 6.62 2.36 25.73
C LEU A 298 7.02 3.70 25.13
N LYS A 299 7.67 4.56 25.93
CA LYS A 299 8.19 5.86 25.51
C LYS A 299 9.16 5.65 24.36
N SER A 300 8.85 6.19 23.19
CA SER A 300 9.80 6.25 22.07
C SER A 300 10.28 7.68 21.88
N GLY A 301 11.57 7.84 21.62
CA GLY A 301 12.21 9.14 21.41
C GLY A 301 11.83 9.82 20.09
N HIS A 302 11.10 9.13 19.20
CA HIS A 302 10.70 9.64 17.89
C HIS A 302 9.17 9.61 17.76
N GLY A 303 8.49 10.77 17.85
CA GLY A 303 7.06 10.94 17.55
C GLY A 303 6.10 10.17 18.48
N GLY A 304 6.42 10.09 19.79
CA GLY A 304 5.75 9.18 20.73
C GLY A 304 4.28 9.44 21.04
N ASP A 305 3.74 10.61 20.73
CA ASP A 305 2.41 11.03 21.24
C ASP A 305 1.27 10.88 20.24
N GLU A 306 1.54 10.63 18.96
CA GLU A 306 0.52 10.59 17.91
C GLU A 306 0.23 9.19 17.34
N VAL A 307 0.89 8.14 17.82
CA VAL A 307 0.73 6.77 17.32
C VAL A 307 -0.31 6.01 18.12
N ASP A 308 -1.28 5.38 17.45
CA ASP A 308 -2.33 4.57 18.09
C ASP A 308 -1.84 3.15 18.43
N ILE A 309 -1.00 2.56 17.57
CA ILE A 309 -0.42 1.23 17.73
C ILE A 309 0.96 1.16 17.05
N ARG A 310 1.91 0.47 17.66
CA ARG A 310 3.22 0.21 17.05
C ARG A 310 3.32 -1.23 16.61
N CYS A 311 4.02 -1.47 15.50
CA CYS A 311 4.21 -2.81 14.99
C CYS A 311 5.59 -3.05 14.40
N LEU A 312 6.00 -4.32 14.38
CA LEU A 312 7.10 -4.84 13.59
C LEU A 312 6.59 -6.02 12.78
N ALA A 313 6.72 -5.95 11.47
CA ALA A 313 6.24 -6.97 10.55
C ALA A 313 7.35 -7.93 10.13
N MET A 314 7.02 -9.23 10.05
CA MET A 314 7.86 -10.24 9.40
C MET A 314 7.22 -10.69 8.09
N SER A 315 8.02 -10.93 7.09
CA SER A 315 7.61 -11.47 5.80
C SER A 315 8.72 -12.32 5.21
N MET A 316 8.40 -13.55 4.81
CA MET A 316 9.37 -14.49 4.24
C MET A 316 10.61 -14.67 5.15
N GLY A 317 10.37 -14.87 6.45
CA GLY A 317 11.42 -15.07 7.45
C GLY A 317 12.26 -13.82 7.79
N GLN A 318 11.95 -12.64 7.22
CA GLN A 318 12.73 -11.42 7.42
C GLN A 318 11.93 -10.32 8.11
N ALA A 319 12.60 -9.55 8.98
CA ALA A 319 12.02 -8.38 9.63
C ALA A 319 11.97 -7.18 8.67
N HIS A 320 10.78 -6.64 8.47
CA HIS A 320 10.57 -5.49 7.61
C HIS A 320 10.99 -4.18 8.28
N LYS A 321 11.67 -3.32 7.52
CA LYS A 321 11.98 -1.94 7.95
C LYS A 321 10.75 -1.04 7.98
N ALA A 322 9.69 -1.38 7.23
CA ALA A 322 8.41 -0.69 7.24
C ALA A 322 7.27 -1.73 7.30
N ALA A 323 6.08 -1.32 7.72
CA ALA A 323 4.92 -2.20 7.64
C ALA A 323 4.50 -2.37 6.16
N PRO A 324 4.40 -3.61 5.62
CA PRO A 324 3.87 -3.84 4.29
C PRO A 324 2.45 -3.28 4.18
N LEU A 325 2.18 -2.53 3.10
CA LEU A 325 0.96 -1.74 2.99
C LEU A 325 -0.34 -2.54 3.20
N THR A 326 -0.49 -3.66 2.50
CA THR A 326 -1.70 -4.50 2.63
C THR A 326 -1.85 -5.10 4.03
N LEU A 327 -0.73 -5.30 4.72
CA LEU A 327 -0.73 -5.74 6.11
C LEU A 327 -1.05 -4.61 7.07
N SER A 328 -0.64 -3.35 6.75
CA SER A 328 -1.08 -2.16 7.49
C SER A 328 -2.58 -1.94 7.36
N LEU A 329 -3.16 -2.15 6.16
CA LEU A 329 -4.62 -2.14 5.98
C LEU A 329 -5.31 -3.20 6.85
N CYS A 330 -4.73 -4.40 6.91
CA CYS A 330 -5.23 -5.48 7.77
C CYS A 330 -5.15 -5.10 9.26
N LEU A 331 -4.03 -4.52 9.71
CA LEU A 331 -3.86 -4.07 11.10
C LEU A 331 -4.83 -2.94 11.44
N GLY A 332 -4.99 -1.96 10.55
CA GLY A 332 -5.94 -0.86 10.74
C GLY A 332 -7.39 -1.36 10.88
N ALA A 333 -7.78 -2.34 10.06
CA ALA A 333 -9.07 -3.02 10.19
C ALA A 333 -9.16 -3.80 11.50
N ALA A 334 -8.15 -4.61 11.84
CA ALA A 334 -8.10 -5.39 13.08
C ALA A 334 -8.22 -4.50 14.31
N ALA A 335 -7.58 -3.32 14.32
CA ALA A 335 -7.66 -2.36 15.41
C ALA A 335 -9.07 -1.73 15.61
N ASN A 336 -9.95 -1.90 14.63
CA ASN A 336 -11.35 -1.47 14.68
C ASN A 336 -12.34 -2.64 14.84
N ILE A 337 -11.87 -3.90 14.91
CA ILE A 337 -12.70 -5.07 15.20
C ILE A 337 -12.61 -5.37 16.70
N ASP A 338 -13.73 -5.28 17.39
CA ASP A 338 -13.78 -5.46 18.85
C ASP A 338 -13.22 -6.82 19.28
N GLY A 339 -12.46 -6.79 20.38
CA GLY A 339 -11.91 -7.98 21.02
C GLY A 339 -10.60 -8.49 20.38
N THR A 340 -10.18 -8.03 19.22
CA THR A 340 -8.88 -8.42 18.64
C THR A 340 -7.70 -7.91 19.48
N VAL A 341 -6.54 -8.56 19.39
CA VAL A 341 -5.30 -8.12 20.04
C VAL A 341 -4.97 -6.67 19.66
N ALA A 342 -5.14 -6.29 18.40
CA ALA A 342 -4.91 -4.94 17.93
C ALA A 342 -5.86 -3.92 18.58
N ALA A 343 -7.16 -4.24 18.67
CA ALA A 343 -8.14 -3.38 19.30
C ALA A 343 -7.91 -3.24 20.82
N GLN A 344 -7.43 -4.29 21.50
CA GLN A 344 -7.08 -4.26 22.92
C GLN A 344 -5.88 -3.34 23.19
N ILE A 345 -4.87 -3.35 22.30
CA ILE A 345 -3.65 -2.54 22.40
C ILE A 345 -3.90 -1.09 21.99
N ARG A 346 -4.76 -0.87 21.00
CA ARG A 346 -5.10 0.46 20.50
C ARG A 346 -5.61 1.33 21.66
N ARG A 347 -4.94 2.44 21.90
CA ARG A 347 -5.47 3.43 22.85
C ARG A 347 -6.65 4.13 22.20
N ARG A 348 -7.85 3.95 22.73
CA ARG A 348 -8.98 4.85 22.46
C ARG A 348 -8.60 6.24 22.96
N ARG A 349 -8.61 7.23 22.09
CA ARG A 349 -8.45 8.63 22.49
C ARG A 349 -9.51 8.92 23.55
N ALA A 350 -9.10 9.49 24.69
CA ALA A 350 -10.01 9.81 25.77
C ALA A 350 -10.97 10.90 25.29
N SER A 351 -12.26 10.61 25.40
CA SER A 351 -13.43 11.48 25.47
C SER A 351 -13.57 12.63 24.45
N GLY A 352 -14.60 12.56 23.63
CA GLY A 352 -15.27 13.68 22.98
C GLY A 352 -15.28 13.65 21.46
N ASP A 353 -14.32 12.98 20.82
CA ASP A 353 -14.35 12.80 19.39
C ASP A 353 -15.12 11.52 19.02
N GLU A 354 -15.97 11.59 18.01
CA GLU A 354 -16.51 10.43 17.31
C GLU A 354 -15.37 9.44 17.10
N PRO A 355 -15.56 8.12 17.33
CA PRO A 355 -14.49 7.15 17.18
C PRO A 355 -13.97 7.20 15.75
N SER A 356 -12.83 7.87 15.56
CA SER A 356 -12.15 7.92 14.27
C SER A 356 -11.89 6.49 13.85
N SER A 357 -12.42 6.10 12.69
CA SER A 357 -12.10 4.82 12.05
C SER A 357 -10.65 4.76 11.56
N SER A 358 -9.92 5.89 11.67
CA SER A 358 -8.51 6.03 11.31
C SER A 358 -7.60 5.60 12.45
N VAL A 359 -6.53 4.89 12.11
CA VAL A 359 -5.52 4.35 13.02
C VAL A 359 -4.14 4.78 12.53
N VAL A 360 -3.40 5.47 13.38
CA VAL A 360 -1.99 5.81 13.12
C VAL A 360 -1.11 4.66 13.61
N ILE A 361 -0.51 3.95 12.67
CA ILE A 361 0.37 2.80 12.91
C ILE A 361 1.82 3.26 12.85
N GLY A 362 2.56 3.08 13.93
CA GLY A 362 4.01 3.27 13.97
C GLY A 362 4.75 2.00 13.54
N HIS A 363 5.77 2.16 12.73
CA HIS A 363 6.67 1.09 12.29
C HIS A 363 8.13 1.59 12.27
N PRO A 364 9.15 0.73 12.10
CA PRO A 364 10.56 1.15 12.23
C PRO A 364 11.01 2.33 11.37
N SER A 365 10.34 2.59 10.23
CA SER A 365 10.69 3.67 9.30
C SER A 365 9.76 4.90 9.38
N GLY A 366 8.88 4.99 10.38
CA GLY A 366 7.95 6.11 10.55
C GLY A 366 6.53 5.66 10.83
N THR A 367 5.54 6.37 10.30
CA THR A 367 4.12 6.14 10.56
C THR A 367 3.31 5.94 9.26
N VAL A 368 2.16 5.29 9.40
CA VAL A 368 1.16 5.21 8.34
C VAL A 368 -0.24 5.35 8.95
N GLU A 369 -1.04 6.23 8.38
CA GLU A 369 -2.44 6.38 8.75
C GLU A 369 -3.32 5.49 7.87
N ILE A 370 -4.13 4.65 8.51
CA ILE A 370 -5.06 3.70 7.86
C ILE A 370 -6.45 3.97 8.38
N GLY A 371 -7.38 4.21 7.44
CA GLY A 371 -8.82 4.26 7.72
C GLY A 371 -9.48 2.92 7.47
N ALA A 372 -10.65 2.71 8.09
CA ALA A 372 -11.53 1.59 7.77
C ALA A 372 -12.99 2.04 7.91
N THR A 373 -13.81 1.71 6.92
CA THR A 373 -15.24 2.01 6.96
C THR A 373 -16.02 0.74 7.22
N PHE A 374 -16.89 0.79 8.22
CA PHE A 374 -17.78 -0.31 8.58
C PHE A 374 -19.23 0.06 8.30
N LYS A 375 -20.00 -0.93 7.85
CA LYS A 375 -21.46 -0.83 7.69
C LYS A 375 -22.09 -2.11 8.23
N ASP A 376 -23.02 -1.97 9.15
CA ASP A 376 -23.70 -3.09 9.81
C ASP A 376 -22.72 -4.14 10.38
N GLY A 377 -21.61 -3.68 10.97
CA GLY A 377 -20.56 -4.53 11.54
C GLY A 377 -19.60 -5.16 10.51
N ASN A 378 -19.85 -4.98 9.21
CA ASN A 378 -18.98 -5.49 8.15
C ASN A 378 -18.06 -4.38 7.63
N ILE A 379 -16.79 -4.73 7.35
CA ILE A 379 -15.84 -3.81 6.73
C ILE A 379 -16.17 -3.67 5.25
N VAL A 380 -16.47 -2.44 4.82
CA VAL A 380 -16.80 -2.11 3.42
C VAL A 380 -15.64 -1.47 2.67
N SER A 381 -14.73 -0.80 3.37
CA SER A 381 -13.46 -0.34 2.79
C SER A 381 -12.34 -0.27 3.83
N ALA A 382 -11.11 -0.39 3.33
CA ALA A 382 -9.90 -0.05 4.06
C ALA A 382 -9.20 1.08 3.30
N ASP A 383 -8.90 2.18 3.98
CA ASP A 383 -8.49 3.43 3.37
C ASP A 383 -7.04 3.75 3.67
N LEU A 384 -6.32 4.15 2.64
CA LEU A 384 -4.92 4.55 2.69
C LEU A 384 -4.79 5.99 2.22
N HIS A 385 -4.07 6.81 2.97
CA HIS A 385 -3.78 8.19 2.59
C HIS A 385 -2.38 8.31 2.00
N ARG A 386 -2.27 8.94 0.84
CA ARG A 386 -1.01 9.18 0.13
C ARG A 386 -1.01 10.56 -0.51
N THR A 387 0.13 10.94 -1.05
CA THR A 387 0.26 12.11 -1.93
C THR A 387 0.91 11.68 -3.23
N ALA A 388 0.65 12.40 -4.32
CA ALA A 388 1.29 12.15 -5.61
C ALA A 388 1.61 13.47 -6.33
N ARG A 389 2.61 13.42 -7.20
CA ARG A 389 3.02 14.55 -8.04
C ARG A 389 3.50 14.05 -9.38
N VAL A 390 2.98 14.63 -10.45
CA VAL A 390 3.58 14.50 -11.78
C VAL A 390 4.83 15.39 -11.81
N MET A 391 5.99 14.80 -12.06
CA MET A 391 7.27 15.50 -12.08
C MET A 391 7.69 15.85 -13.51
N MET A 392 7.33 15.01 -14.49
CA MET A 392 7.64 15.23 -15.90
C MET A 392 6.53 14.66 -16.78
N LYS A 393 6.27 15.32 -17.89
CA LYS A 393 5.45 14.83 -19.01
C LYS A 393 6.28 14.96 -20.28
N GLY A 394 6.39 13.88 -21.06
CA GLY A 394 7.19 13.88 -22.27
C GLY A 394 7.27 12.49 -22.91
N GLU A 395 8.39 12.23 -23.55
CA GLU A 395 8.72 10.95 -24.19
C GLU A 395 9.81 10.24 -23.38
N VAL A 396 9.64 8.95 -23.10
CA VAL A 396 10.70 8.08 -22.62
C VAL A 396 11.24 7.28 -23.79
N TYR A 397 12.55 7.25 -23.96
CA TYR A 397 13.24 6.48 -25.01
C TYR A 397 13.64 5.09 -24.50
N TYR A 398 13.68 4.13 -25.45
CA TYR A 398 14.04 2.73 -25.20
C TYR A 398 14.67 2.07 -26.40
#